data_120f56198926cf7d957dd1e2321ff77f
#
_entry.id   120f56198926cf7d957dd1e2321ff77f
#
_cell.length_a   1.000
_cell.length_b   1.000
_cell.length_c   1.000
_cell.angle_alpha   90.00
_cell.angle_beta   90.00
_cell.angle_gamma   90.00
#
_symmetry.space_group_name_H-M   'P 1'
#
loop_
_entity.id
_entity.type
_entity.pdbx_description
1 polymer ?
#
loop_
_entity_poly.entity_id
_entity_poly.type
_entity_poly.pdbx_seq_one_letter_code
_entity_poly.pdbx_strand_id
1 'polypeptide(L)'
;MIIAVICIIVVLLIIILWAVFTNNSLIAKKNRVKQCRSGICVVLKQRNDLIPNLVASVKAYMGHENEILTRIADLRSRASNATESEQIKSGTEMSSLLSRLNVAVEDYPELKANQQFLHLQVQIEDMENELQAIRRTYNAAAADYN
;
A
#
# COMPACT_ATOMS: atom_id res chain seq x y z
N MET A 1 -41.59 45.14 7.05
CA MET A 1 -41.01 44.67 5.77
C MET A 1 -39.48 44.59 5.84
N ILE A 2 -38.75 45.64 6.19
CA ILE A 2 -37.27 45.67 6.19
C ILE A 2 -36.65 44.61 7.09
N ILE A 3 -37.17 44.40 8.31
CA ILE A 3 -36.67 43.39 9.25
C ILE A 3 -36.83 41.97 8.66
N ALA A 4 -37.96 41.68 8.03
CA ALA A 4 -38.18 40.37 7.39
C ALA A 4 -37.20 40.10 6.24
N VAL A 5 -36.88 41.13 5.45
CA VAL A 5 -35.89 41.00 4.37
C VAL A 5 -34.48 40.76 4.93
N ILE A 6 -34.09 41.44 6.00
CA ILE A 6 -32.82 41.24 6.69
C ILE A 6 -32.70 39.79 7.23
N CYS A 7 -33.77 39.31 7.89
CA CYS A 7 -33.79 37.93 8.39
C CYS A 7 -33.63 36.88 7.28
N ILE A 8 -34.26 37.08 6.13
CA ILE A 8 -34.12 36.18 4.97
C ILE A 8 -32.66 36.15 4.45
N ILE A 9 -32.06 37.35 4.33
CA ILE A 9 -30.66 37.47 3.87
C ILE A 9 -29.71 36.75 4.83
N VAL A 10 -29.88 36.95 6.14
CA VAL A 10 -29.05 36.28 7.17
C VAL A 10 -29.19 34.74 7.08
N VAL A 11 -30.40 34.23 6.94
CA VAL A 11 -30.64 32.79 6.79
C VAL A 11 -29.97 32.24 5.53
N LEU A 12 -30.08 32.96 4.40
CA LEU A 12 -29.42 32.54 3.16
C LEU A 12 -27.89 32.50 3.29
N LEU A 13 -27.30 33.51 3.97
CA LEU A 13 -25.86 33.53 4.23
C LEU A 13 -25.41 32.35 5.09
N ILE A 14 -26.19 32.00 6.12
CA ILE A 14 -25.89 30.85 6.98
C ILE A 14 -25.92 29.55 6.16
N ILE A 15 -26.93 29.38 5.29
CA ILE A 15 -27.04 28.19 4.43
C ILE A 15 -25.84 28.10 3.46
N ILE A 16 -25.44 29.20 2.85
CA ILE A 16 -24.29 29.24 1.95
C ILE A 16 -22.99 28.87 2.69
N LEU A 17 -22.75 29.48 3.85
CA LEU A 17 -21.59 29.16 4.68
C LEU A 17 -21.57 27.68 5.08
N TRP A 18 -22.70 27.16 5.52
CA TRP A 18 -22.84 25.74 5.89
C TRP A 18 -22.54 24.81 4.69
N ALA A 19 -23.06 25.13 3.50
CA ALA A 19 -22.80 24.37 2.28
C ALA A 19 -21.32 24.40 1.89
N VAL A 20 -20.65 25.55 2.01
CA VAL A 20 -19.20 25.68 1.73
C VAL A 20 -18.38 24.86 2.72
N PHE A 21 -18.68 24.93 4.02
CA PHE A 21 -17.98 24.14 5.04
C PHE A 21 -18.14 22.62 4.80
N THR A 22 -19.35 22.17 4.48
CA THR A 22 -19.64 20.76 4.22
C THR A 22 -18.89 20.26 2.98
N ASN A 23 -18.90 21.04 1.88
CA ASN A 23 -18.16 20.69 0.67
C ASN A 23 -16.64 20.63 0.90
N ASN A 24 -16.07 21.61 1.62
CA ASN A 24 -14.64 21.60 1.92
C ASN A 24 -14.24 20.40 2.78
N SER A 25 -15.05 20.04 3.78
CA SER A 25 -14.83 18.84 4.60
C SER A 25 -14.85 17.57 3.75
N LEU A 26 -15.82 17.43 2.85
CA LEU A 26 -15.93 16.26 1.97
C LEU A 26 -14.73 16.15 1.01
N ILE A 27 -14.31 17.27 0.42
CA ILE A 27 -13.12 17.31 -0.44
C ILE A 27 -11.86 16.91 0.33
N ALA A 28 -11.69 17.40 1.56
CA ALA A 28 -10.56 17.05 2.42
C ALA A 28 -10.51 15.54 2.72
N LYS A 29 -11.65 14.94 3.08
CA LYS A 29 -11.77 13.51 3.31
C LYS A 29 -11.45 12.69 2.06
N LYS A 30 -12.00 13.07 0.91
CA LYS A 30 -11.70 12.43 -0.39
C LYS A 30 -10.21 12.48 -0.72
N ASN A 31 -9.57 13.63 -0.51
CA ASN A 31 -8.15 13.81 -0.75
C ASN A 31 -7.30 12.92 0.18
N ARG A 32 -7.72 12.79 1.45
CA ARG A 32 -7.05 11.91 2.40
C ARG A 32 -7.10 10.45 1.98
N VAL A 33 -8.25 9.95 1.52
CA VAL A 33 -8.37 8.58 0.96
C VAL A 33 -7.44 8.40 -0.23
N LYS A 34 -7.41 9.36 -1.17
CA LYS A 34 -6.53 9.32 -2.33
C LYS A 34 -5.05 9.32 -1.95
N GLN A 35 -4.67 10.13 -0.98
CA GLN A 35 -3.30 10.20 -0.47
C GLN A 35 -2.85 8.87 0.16
N CYS A 36 -3.68 8.26 1.01
CA CYS A 36 -3.39 6.95 1.59
C CYS A 36 -3.24 5.87 0.52
N ARG A 37 -4.11 5.86 -0.49
CA ARG A 37 -4.03 4.92 -1.61
C ARG A 37 -2.73 5.09 -2.42
N SER A 38 -2.34 6.32 -2.70
CA SER A 38 -1.05 6.61 -3.37
C SER A 38 0.13 6.15 -2.50
N GLY A 39 0.08 6.35 -1.18
CA GLY A 39 1.09 5.86 -0.25
C GLY A 39 1.25 4.33 -0.30
N ILE A 40 0.15 3.58 -0.38
CA ILE A 40 0.21 2.11 -0.58
C ILE A 40 1.00 1.76 -1.85
N CYS A 41 0.71 2.43 -2.97
CA CYS A 41 1.40 2.17 -4.24
C CYS A 41 2.91 2.49 -4.17
N VAL A 42 3.29 3.54 -3.44
CA VAL A 42 4.71 3.89 -3.23
C VAL A 42 5.45 2.78 -2.49
N VAL A 43 4.91 2.30 -1.37
CA VAL A 43 5.54 1.22 -0.60
C VAL A 43 5.58 -0.09 -1.38
N LEU A 44 4.51 -0.42 -2.13
CA LEU A 44 4.49 -1.58 -3.01
C LEU A 44 5.57 -1.51 -4.09
N LYS A 45 5.81 -0.34 -4.67
CA LYS A 45 6.87 -0.12 -5.65
C LYS A 45 8.24 -0.31 -5.02
N GLN A 46 8.51 0.31 -3.87
CA GLN A 46 9.78 0.14 -3.16
C GLN A 46 10.05 -1.33 -2.84
N ARG A 47 9.05 -2.08 -2.36
CA ARG A 47 9.18 -3.52 -2.14
C ARG A 47 9.49 -4.28 -3.43
N ASN A 48 8.81 -3.97 -4.53
CA ASN A 48 9.05 -4.60 -5.83
C ASN A 48 10.49 -4.34 -6.35
N ASP A 49 11.10 -3.22 -5.98
CA ASP A 49 12.47 -2.89 -6.38
C ASP A 49 13.52 -3.73 -5.60
N LEU A 50 13.17 -4.27 -4.43
CA LEU A 50 14.04 -5.20 -3.68
C LEU A 50 13.94 -6.65 -4.17
N ILE A 51 12.85 -7.04 -4.81
CA ILE A 51 12.59 -8.43 -5.22
C ILE A 51 13.72 -9.03 -6.09
N PRO A 52 14.31 -8.33 -7.07
CA PRO A 52 15.41 -8.90 -7.86
C PRO A 52 16.61 -9.32 -7.02
N ASN A 53 16.97 -8.49 -6.04
CA ASN A 53 18.10 -8.76 -5.15
C ASN A 53 17.81 -9.96 -4.23
N LEU A 54 16.56 -10.02 -3.72
CA LEU A 54 16.10 -11.17 -2.92
C LEU A 54 16.15 -12.47 -3.74
N VAL A 55 15.57 -12.47 -4.94
CA VAL A 55 15.55 -13.63 -5.84
C VAL A 55 16.97 -14.07 -6.20
N ALA A 56 17.89 -13.12 -6.49
CA ALA A 56 19.28 -13.43 -6.80
C ALA A 56 19.99 -14.09 -5.60
N SER A 57 19.80 -13.56 -4.40
CA SER A 57 20.39 -14.11 -3.17
C SER A 57 19.89 -15.52 -2.88
N VAL A 58 18.61 -15.78 -3.08
CA VAL A 58 18.00 -17.09 -2.79
C VAL A 58 18.33 -18.13 -3.86
N LYS A 59 18.36 -17.74 -5.14
CA LYS A 59 18.71 -18.65 -6.25
C LYS A 59 20.07 -19.32 -6.10
N ALA A 60 21.03 -18.65 -5.48
CA ALA A 60 22.35 -19.21 -5.22
C ALA A 60 22.33 -20.45 -4.32
N TYR A 61 21.29 -20.61 -3.49
CA TYR A 61 21.17 -21.70 -2.49
C TYR A 61 20.04 -22.67 -2.81
N MET A 62 18.92 -22.20 -3.36
CA MET A 62 17.71 -23.02 -3.59
C MET A 62 17.64 -23.56 -5.04
N GLY A 63 18.57 -23.17 -5.93
CA GLY A 63 18.53 -23.55 -7.33
C GLY A 63 17.54 -22.76 -8.19
N HIS A 64 17.61 -23.00 -9.51
CA HIS A 64 16.82 -22.22 -10.49
C HIS A 64 15.38 -22.71 -10.68
N GLU A 65 15.06 -23.94 -10.30
CA GLU A 65 13.75 -24.57 -10.56
C GLU A 65 12.74 -24.38 -9.42
N ASN A 66 13.02 -23.47 -8.48
CA ASN A 66 12.10 -23.22 -7.37
C ASN A 66 10.85 -22.46 -7.87
N GLU A 67 9.69 -23.12 -7.81
CA GLU A 67 8.39 -22.60 -8.24
C GLU A 67 8.04 -21.26 -7.55
N ILE A 68 8.39 -21.12 -6.27
CA ILE A 68 8.09 -19.90 -5.50
C ILE A 68 8.84 -18.70 -6.10
N LEU A 69 10.14 -18.86 -6.42
CA LEU A 69 10.96 -17.81 -7.01
C LEU A 69 10.46 -17.39 -8.40
N THR A 70 10.04 -18.37 -9.20
CA THR A 70 9.47 -18.11 -10.52
C THR A 70 8.17 -17.32 -10.41
N ARG A 71 7.30 -17.68 -9.49
CA ARG A 71 6.03 -16.95 -9.22
C ARG A 71 6.28 -15.52 -8.73
N ILE A 72 7.24 -15.33 -7.82
CA ILE A 72 7.63 -14.01 -7.32
C ILE A 72 8.11 -13.12 -8.48
N ALA A 73 8.98 -13.64 -9.35
CA ALA A 73 9.53 -12.90 -10.49
C ALA A 73 8.44 -12.54 -11.52
N ASP A 74 7.53 -13.47 -11.83
CA ASP A 74 6.39 -13.25 -12.73
C ASP A 74 5.41 -12.20 -12.16
N LEU A 75 5.04 -12.33 -10.89
CA LEU A 75 4.15 -11.38 -10.23
C LEU A 75 4.75 -9.98 -10.18
N ARG A 76 6.06 -9.86 -9.92
CA ARG A 76 6.79 -8.58 -9.98
C ARG A 76 6.71 -7.96 -11.38
N SER A 77 6.96 -8.76 -12.43
CA SER A 77 6.92 -8.29 -13.81
C SER A 77 5.53 -7.76 -14.18
N ARG A 78 4.48 -8.44 -13.79
CA ARG A 78 3.09 -7.99 -14.01
C ARG A 78 2.76 -6.73 -13.22
N ALA A 79 3.20 -6.63 -11.96
CA ALA A 79 2.92 -5.50 -11.09
C ALA A 79 3.60 -4.19 -11.56
N SER A 80 4.72 -4.26 -12.30
CA SER A 80 5.45 -3.07 -12.76
C SER A 80 4.68 -2.24 -13.79
N ASN A 81 3.77 -2.84 -14.56
CA ASN A 81 2.96 -2.19 -15.59
C ASN A 81 1.47 -2.12 -15.23
N ALA A 82 1.11 -2.49 -14.01
CA ALA A 82 -0.26 -2.62 -13.56
C ALA A 82 -0.87 -1.29 -13.12
N THR A 83 -2.19 -1.18 -13.19
CA THR A 83 -2.95 -0.08 -12.59
C THR A 83 -2.83 -0.11 -11.06
N GLU A 84 -3.11 1.02 -10.38
CA GLU A 84 -3.07 1.09 -8.90
C GLU A 84 -3.88 -0.04 -8.22
N SER A 85 -5.05 -0.36 -8.77
CA SER A 85 -5.92 -1.41 -8.22
C SER A 85 -5.31 -2.80 -8.37
N GLU A 86 -4.67 -3.06 -9.50
CA GLU A 86 -3.96 -4.32 -9.77
C GLU A 86 -2.68 -4.42 -8.94
N GLN A 87 -1.95 -3.30 -8.75
CA GLN A 87 -0.79 -3.26 -7.86
C GLN A 87 -1.15 -3.63 -6.42
N ILE A 88 -2.29 -3.14 -5.91
CA ILE A 88 -2.75 -3.48 -4.55
C ILE A 88 -3.10 -4.97 -4.43
N LYS A 89 -3.76 -5.55 -5.44
CA LYS A 89 -4.05 -6.99 -5.49
C LYS A 89 -2.78 -7.83 -5.56
N SER A 90 -1.90 -7.51 -6.51
CA SER A 90 -0.60 -8.17 -6.66
C SER A 90 0.26 -8.03 -5.40
N GLY A 91 0.15 -6.90 -4.70
CA GLY A 91 0.81 -6.67 -3.43
C GLY A 91 0.40 -7.66 -2.35
N THR A 92 -0.87 -8.04 -2.28
CA THR A 92 -1.35 -9.04 -1.31
C THR A 92 -0.88 -10.45 -1.67
N GLU A 93 -0.88 -10.80 -2.96
CA GLU A 93 -0.36 -12.07 -3.45
C GLU A 93 1.15 -12.19 -3.20
N MET A 94 1.90 -11.09 -3.42
CA MET A 94 3.33 -11.01 -3.14
C MET A 94 3.63 -11.25 -1.66
N SER A 95 2.86 -10.66 -0.72
CA SER A 95 3.03 -10.90 0.71
C SER A 95 2.86 -12.38 1.07
N SER A 96 1.89 -13.06 0.46
CA SER A 96 1.69 -14.51 0.64
C SER A 96 2.87 -15.33 0.10
N LEU A 97 3.40 -14.98 -1.08
CA LEU A 97 4.56 -15.68 -1.66
C LEU A 97 5.83 -15.46 -0.84
N LEU A 98 6.06 -14.25 -0.34
CA LEU A 98 7.21 -13.94 0.54
C LEU A 98 7.12 -14.70 1.87
N SER A 99 5.94 -14.81 2.45
CA SER A 99 5.73 -15.64 3.65
C SER A 99 6.05 -17.12 3.39
N ARG A 100 5.62 -17.67 2.24
CA ARG A 100 5.95 -19.05 1.85
C ARG A 100 7.45 -19.21 1.58
N LEU A 101 8.11 -18.21 0.99
CA LEU A 101 9.56 -18.21 0.79
C LEU A 101 10.29 -18.25 2.12
N ASN A 102 9.88 -17.44 3.11
CA ASN A 102 10.47 -17.45 4.44
C ASN A 102 10.39 -18.83 5.12
N VAL A 103 9.26 -19.53 4.96
CA VAL A 103 9.12 -20.92 5.47
C VAL A 103 10.09 -21.86 4.73
N ALA A 104 10.17 -21.76 3.39
CA ALA A 104 11.06 -22.61 2.60
C ALA A 104 12.55 -22.38 2.90
N VAL A 105 12.94 -21.17 3.30
CA VAL A 105 14.32 -20.81 3.69
C VAL A 105 14.78 -21.54 4.95
N GLU A 106 13.86 -21.99 5.80
CA GLU A 106 14.21 -22.76 7.01
C GLU A 106 14.99 -24.04 6.70
N ASP A 107 14.78 -24.61 5.52
CA ASP A 107 15.48 -25.82 5.06
C ASP A 107 16.91 -25.54 4.52
N TYR A 108 17.32 -24.25 4.48
CA TYR A 108 18.60 -23.80 3.94
C TYR A 108 19.42 -23.00 4.96
N PRO A 109 20.13 -23.66 5.89
CA PRO A 109 20.86 -22.98 6.97
C PRO A 109 21.93 -21.99 6.49
N GLU A 110 22.58 -22.28 5.36
CA GLU A 110 23.61 -21.42 4.77
C GLU A 110 23.03 -20.10 4.24
N LEU A 111 21.85 -20.15 3.61
CA LEU A 111 21.13 -18.96 3.17
C LEU A 111 20.66 -18.14 4.39
N LYS A 112 20.16 -18.79 5.40
CA LYS A 112 19.71 -18.17 6.66
C LYS A 112 20.85 -17.46 7.40
N ALA A 113 22.10 -17.91 7.25
CA ALA A 113 23.29 -17.28 7.80
C ALA A 113 23.88 -16.17 6.89
N ASN A 114 23.38 -16.02 5.66
CA ASN A 114 23.89 -15.02 4.72
C ASN A 114 23.46 -13.62 5.12
N GLN A 115 24.43 -12.74 5.42
CA GLN A 115 24.17 -11.37 5.87
C GLN A 115 23.40 -10.53 4.86
N GLN A 116 23.66 -10.69 3.56
CA GLN A 116 22.97 -9.95 2.53
C GLN A 116 21.48 -10.36 2.45
N PHE A 117 21.21 -11.65 2.54
CA PHE A 117 19.84 -12.16 2.61
C PHE A 117 19.10 -11.64 3.86
N LEU A 118 19.71 -11.71 5.04
CA LEU A 118 19.14 -11.18 6.28
C LEU A 118 18.82 -9.70 6.18
N HIS A 119 19.71 -8.89 5.60
CA HIS A 119 19.48 -7.46 5.39
C HIS A 119 18.26 -7.20 4.47
N LEU A 120 18.14 -7.95 3.37
CA LEU A 120 17.00 -7.86 2.45
C LEU A 120 15.70 -8.31 3.13
N GLN A 121 15.74 -9.37 3.93
CA GLN A 121 14.60 -9.86 4.68
C GLN A 121 14.07 -8.79 5.65
N VAL A 122 14.96 -8.15 6.43
CA VAL A 122 14.59 -7.05 7.32
C VAL A 122 13.95 -5.89 6.57
N GLN A 123 14.55 -5.47 5.45
CA GLN A 123 13.99 -4.38 4.64
C GLN A 123 12.58 -4.72 4.09
N ILE A 124 12.36 -5.96 3.66
CA ILE A 124 11.05 -6.41 3.16
C ILE A 124 10.03 -6.47 4.29
N GLU A 125 10.44 -6.91 5.49
CA GLU A 125 9.59 -6.95 6.67
C GLU A 125 9.19 -5.54 7.13
N ASP A 126 10.12 -4.58 7.14
CA ASP A 126 9.85 -3.18 7.44
C ASP A 126 8.81 -2.60 6.46
N MET A 127 8.95 -2.88 5.16
CA MET A 127 7.97 -2.46 4.16
C MET A 127 6.61 -3.12 4.32
N GLU A 128 6.55 -4.39 4.73
CA GLU A 128 5.28 -5.07 5.02
C GLU A 128 4.58 -4.43 6.24
N ASN A 129 5.34 -4.09 7.29
CA ASN A 129 4.82 -3.39 8.46
C ASN A 129 4.29 -1.99 8.11
N GLU A 130 5.03 -1.23 7.28
CA GLU A 130 4.60 0.06 6.76
C GLU A 130 3.32 -0.07 5.91
N LEU A 131 3.28 -1.07 5.03
CA LEU A 131 2.12 -1.36 4.19
C LEU A 131 0.87 -1.64 5.03
N GLN A 132 1.00 -2.42 6.10
CA GLN A 132 -0.10 -2.70 7.02
C GLN A 132 -0.55 -1.43 7.76
N ALA A 133 0.38 -0.57 8.17
CA ALA A 133 0.07 0.70 8.83
C ALA A 133 -0.71 1.64 7.89
N ILE A 134 -0.25 1.80 6.64
CA ILE A 134 -0.94 2.63 5.64
C ILE A 134 -2.31 2.05 5.28
N ARG A 135 -2.45 0.72 5.17
CA ARG A 135 -3.75 0.06 4.92
C ARG A 135 -4.75 0.34 6.05
N ARG A 136 -4.33 0.31 7.32
CA ARG A 136 -5.20 0.70 8.45
C ARG A 136 -5.65 2.16 8.33
N THR A 137 -4.72 3.06 8.00
CA THR A 137 -5.03 4.49 7.82
C THR A 137 -5.99 4.71 6.64
N TYR A 138 -5.78 3.99 5.53
CA TYR A 138 -6.67 4.02 4.37
C TYR A 138 -8.09 3.56 4.72
N ASN A 139 -8.22 2.46 5.44
CA ASN A 139 -9.53 1.93 5.86
C ASN A 139 -10.27 2.91 6.79
N ALA A 140 -9.54 3.53 7.74
CA ALA A 140 -10.11 4.58 8.59
C ALA A 140 -10.55 5.81 7.77
N ALA A 141 -9.71 6.29 6.85
CA ALA A 141 -10.05 7.43 5.99
C ALA A 141 -11.23 7.12 5.05
N ALA A 142 -11.34 5.89 4.55
CA ALA A 142 -12.45 5.45 3.72
C ALA A 142 -13.77 5.37 4.53
N ALA A 143 -13.72 4.90 5.76
CA ALA A 143 -14.88 4.88 6.67
C ALA A 143 -15.33 6.29 7.04
N ASP A 144 -14.40 7.24 7.26
CA ASP A 144 -14.73 8.64 7.54
C ASP A 144 -15.34 9.38 6.33
N TYR A 145 -15.04 8.92 5.12
CA TYR A 145 -15.54 9.52 3.87
C TYR A 145 -16.95 9.03 3.53
N ASN A 146 -17.32 7.77 3.83
CA ASN A 146 -18.64 7.18 3.56
C ASN A 146 -19.69 7.61 4.61
#